data_3af77432b43587383976a68a18d63715
#
_entry.id   3af77432b43587383976a68a18d63715
#
_cell.length_a   1.000
_cell.length_b   1.000
_cell.length_c   1.000
_cell.angle_alpha   90.00
_cell.angle_beta   90.00
_cell.angle_gamma   90.00
#
_symmetry.space_group_name_H-M   'P 1'
#
loop_
_entity.id
_entity.type
_entity.pdbx_description
1 polymer ?
#
loop_
_entity_poly.entity_id
_entity_poly.type
_entity_poly.pdbx_seq_one_letter_code
_entity_poly.pdbx_strand_id
1 'polypeptide(L)'
;MSKEAQDGLQFFVDNCSEFDNSPIRSAATEISVLSIIGPPSSFMKSSFVANHVRTNEEKIWASDASGYATCAYSIKGDHLYFRGILNEDERMLSSGHRELLAVAKTMEYYEQTGTFTTKATNIYWLTDSQNLVTFLTKGSGKRHIQKDVFQIMIRCKRLNTRIIPIHLLRDDPRIKIADDGSKTTDTENWQVDDQTFQRNRTRFKFTIDLFASDRNSKCQRFYSNFFCPGTSGIHAFSHSCDDEVAWICPPIQEIIRIVRRLKTSRTTGILFVPKWKTADYWVEIFNNEGRLLWPFNYMETCRPFIIQGTYYPHSPFAGKTKFEFLQLCFDSRL
;
A
#
# COMPACT_ATOMS: atom_id res chain seq x y z
N MET A 1 38.31 8.42 1.48
CA MET A 1 36.87 8.30 1.76
C MET A 1 36.29 9.71 1.86
N SER A 2 35.13 9.99 1.30
CA SER A 2 34.48 11.28 1.50
C SER A 2 34.00 11.41 2.95
N LYS A 3 33.82 12.63 3.45
CA LYS A 3 33.29 12.91 4.79
C LYS A 3 31.95 12.25 5.03
N GLU A 4 31.08 12.25 3.99
CA GLU A 4 29.76 11.57 4.01
C GLU A 4 29.89 10.04 4.19
N ALA A 5 30.91 9.41 3.59
CA ALA A 5 31.15 7.98 3.76
C ALA A 5 31.67 7.67 5.18
N GLN A 6 32.43 8.57 5.77
CA GLN A 6 32.89 8.43 7.16
C GLN A 6 31.73 8.61 8.15
N ASP A 7 30.89 9.62 7.95
CA ASP A 7 29.70 9.87 8.76
C ASP A 7 28.68 8.69 8.67
N GLY A 8 28.50 8.11 7.48
CA GLY A 8 27.67 6.92 7.29
C GLY A 8 28.24 5.68 8.00
N LEU A 9 29.55 5.50 7.95
CA LEU A 9 30.24 4.39 8.64
C LEU A 9 30.19 4.57 10.16
N GLN A 10 30.38 5.79 10.65
CA GLN A 10 30.33 6.11 12.08
C GLN A 10 28.92 5.90 12.62
N PHE A 11 27.90 6.36 11.89
CA PHE A 11 26.49 6.10 12.23
C PHE A 11 26.20 4.58 12.30
N PHE A 12 26.79 3.79 11.40
CA PHE A 12 26.66 2.33 11.41
C PHE A 12 27.35 1.72 12.64
N VAL A 13 28.58 2.13 12.94
CA VAL A 13 29.35 1.65 14.11
C VAL A 13 28.64 2.00 15.41
N ASP A 14 28.14 3.24 15.54
CA ASP A 14 27.49 3.72 16.77
C ASP A 14 26.14 3.00 17.06
N ASN A 15 25.52 2.43 16.02
CA ASN A 15 24.24 1.75 16.15
C ASN A 15 24.33 0.22 15.96
N CYS A 16 25.50 -0.32 15.57
CA CYS A 16 25.72 -1.77 15.40
C CYS A 16 26.21 -2.50 16.64
N SER A 17 26.47 -1.82 17.75
CA SER A 17 26.93 -2.46 18.98
C SER A 17 25.95 -3.46 19.61
N GLU A 18 24.73 -3.52 19.09
CA GLU A 18 23.69 -4.50 19.50
C GLU A 18 23.56 -5.73 18.58
N PHE A 19 24.36 -5.82 17.51
CA PHE A 19 24.31 -6.98 16.60
C PHE A 19 25.31 -8.05 17.02
N ASP A 20 24.80 -9.11 17.63
CA ASP A 20 25.56 -10.30 18.01
C ASP A 20 26.04 -11.09 16.78
N ASN A 21 27.31 -11.45 16.77
CA ASN A 21 28.01 -12.21 15.74
C ASN A 21 27.71 -13.71 15.83
N SER A 22 26.47 -14.15 15.67
CA SER A 22 26.19 -15.59 15.62
C SER A 22 26.24 -16.14 14.18
N PRO A 23 26.90 -17.28 13.98
CA PRO A 23 27.23 -17.80 12.66
C PRO A 23 26.19 -18.77 12.06
N ILE A 24 26.00 -18.70 10.88
CA ILE A 24 25.74 -19.23 9.52
C ILE A 24 25.60 -20.74 9.29
N ARG A 25 24.59 -21.21 8.51
CA ARG A 25 24.50 -22.46 7.70
C ARG A 25 23.28 -22.46 6.77
N SER A 26 23.23 -23.10 5.64
CA SER A 26 23.77 -24.23 4.92
C SER A 26 23.45 -24.17 3.39
N ALA A 27 24.25 -24.84 2.56
CA ALA A 27 24.14 -24.90 1.10
C ALA A 27 22.94 -25.69 0.54
N ALA A 28 22.32 -26.57 1.32
CA ALA A 28 21.21 -27.42 0.84
C ALA A 28 19.92 -26.65 0.57
N THR A 29 19.66 -25.56 1.31
CA THR A 29 18.45 -24.72 1.16
C THR A 29 18.55 -23.82 -0.06
N GLU A 30 19.75 -23.38 -0.45
CA GLU A 30 19.98 -22.63 -1.67
C GLU A 30 19.64 -23.45 -2.93
N ILE A 31 19.89 -24.77 -2.90
CA ILE A 31 19.61 -25.66 -4.04
C ILE A 31 18.09 -25.77 -4.29
N SER A 32 17.29 -25.84 -3.25
CA SER A 32 15.81 -25.92 -3.40
C SER A 32 15.21 -24.62 -3.91
N VAL A 33 15.76 -23.47 -3.51
CA VAL A 33 15.32 -22.16 -3.98
C VAL A 33 15.78 -21.91 -5.42
N LEU A 34 17.01 -22.31 -5.76
CA LEU A 34 17.52 -22.21 -7.13
C LEU A 34 16.71 -23.06 -8.13
N SER A 35 16.13 -24.18 -7.69
CA SER A 35 15.20 -24.96 -8.52
C SER A 35 13.89 -24.23 -8.83
N ILE A 36 13.46 -23.35 -7.97
CA ILE A 36 12.25 -22.52 -8.15
C ILE A 36 12.55 -21.25 -8.93
N ILE A 37 13.72 -20.64 -8.69
CA ILE A 37 14.13 -19.37 -9.26
C ILE A 37 14.80 -19.57 -10.65
N GLY A 38 15.34 -20.76 -10.94
CA GLY A 38 16.16 -21.05 -12.10
C GLY A 38 17.60 -20.51 -11.97
N PRO A 39 18.53 -20.95 -12.80
CA PRO A 39 19.91 -20.47 -12.75
C PRO A 39 19.93 -18.98 -13.18
N PRO A 40 20.47 -18.07 -12.39
CA PRO A 40 20.70 -16.69 -12.82
C PRO A 40 21.74 -16.68 -13.95
N SER A 41 21.50 -15.88 -14.98
CA SER A 41 22.35 -15.77 -16.16
C SER A 41 23.75 -15.16 -15.88
N SER A 42 24.04 -14.77 -14.65
CA SER A 42 25.38 -14.32 -14.22
C SER A 42 25.57 -14.53 -12.73
N PHE A 43 26.18 -15.66 -12.37
CA PHE A 43 26.71 -15.87 -11.04
C PHE A 43 27.98 -15.04 -10.83
N MET A 44 27.89 -13.87 -10.24
CA MET A 44 29.06 -13.34 -9.55
C MET A 44 29.26 -14.17 -8.27
N LYS A 45 30.40 -14.87 -8.21
CA LYS A 45 30.87 -15.56 -7.02
C LYS A 45 31.05 -14.53 -5.89
N SER A 46 30.03 -14.26 -5.11
CA SER A 46 30.21 -13.64 -3.81
C SER A 46 30.40 -14.76 -2.80
N SER A 47 31.63 -14.92 -2.35
CA SER A 47 32.00 -15.79 -1.23
C SER A 47 31.44 -15.21 0.09
N PHE A 48 30.12 -15.11 0.18
CA PHE A 48 29.46 -14.86 1.45
C PHE A 48 28.89 -16.20 1.95
N VAL A 49 29.70 -16.85 2.79
CA VAL A 49 29.24 -17.98 3.59
C VAL A 49 28.23 -17.42 4.61
N ALA A 50 26.95 -17.51 4.27
CA ALA A 50 25.89 -17.13 5.16
C ALA A 50 25.66 -18.23 6.19
N ASN A 51 25.63 -17.92 7.47
CA ASN A 51 25.26 -18.82 8.55
C ASN A 51 23.76 -19.08 8.50
N HIS A 52 23.36 -20.30 8.34
CA HIS A 52 21.95 -20.68 8.25
C HIS A 52 21.41 -20.94 9.65
N VAL A 53 20.56 -20.06 10.09
CA VAL A 53 19.55 -20.45 11.06
C VAL A 53 18.67 -21.46 10.33
N ARG A 54 18.37 -22.61 10.91
CA ARG A 54 17.34 -23.53 10.40
C ARG A 54 16.02 -22.78 10.46
N THR A 55 15.56 -22.26 9.31
CA THR A 55 14.28 -21.59 9.19
C THR A 55 13.25 -22.62 8.79
N ASN A 56 12.16 -22.66 9.52
CA ASN A 56 11.04 -23.54 9.18
C ASN A 56 10.22 -22.99 7.98
N GLU A 57 10.50 -21.78 7.51
CA GLU A 57 9.72 -21.12 6.49
C GLU A 57 10.59 -20.27 5.53
N GLU A 58 10.36 -20.42 4.24
CA GLU A 58 10.99 -19.64 3.18
C GLU A 58 9.94 -18.88 2.40
N LYS A 59 10.15 -17.57 2.22
CA LYS A 59 9.27 -16.71 1.43
C LYS A 59 10.04 -16.12 0.25
N ILE A 60 9.38 -15.96 -0.87
CA ILE A 60 9.96 -15.32 -2.07
C ILE A 60 9.10 -14.11 -2.41
N TRP A 61 9.74 -12.96 -2.47
CA TRP A 61 9.12 -11.68 -2.79
C TRP A 61 9.78 -11.04 -3.99
N ALA A 62 9.03 -10.24 -4.75
CA ALA A 62 9.57 -9.35 -5.76
C ALA A 62 9.08 -7.94 -5.54
N SER A 63 9.91 -6.94 -5.84
CA SER A 63 9.53 -5.53 -5.75
C SER A 63 10.08 -4.70 -6.89
N ASP A 64 9.39 -3.59 -7.15
CA ASP A 64 9.80 -2.52 -8.05
C ASP A 64 9.32 -1.15 -7.52
N ALA A 65 9.97 -0.08 -7.97
CA ALA A 65 9.59 1.30 -7.63
C ALA A 65 9.67 2.22 -8.84
N SER A 66 8.54 2.80 -9.19
CA SER A 66 8.45 3.86 -10.21
C SER A 66 8.72 5.26 -9.62
N GLY A 67 8.52 6.31 -10.40
CA GLY A 67 8.46 7.69 -9.91
C GLY A 67 7.17 8.02 -9.16
N TYR A 68 6.22 7.08 -9.06
CA TYR A 68 4.89 7.32 -8.51
C TYR A 68 4.58 6.44 -7.30
N ALA A 69 4.89 5.15 -7.38
CA ALA A 69 4.57 4.18 -6.34
C ALA A 69 5.65 3.11 -6.20
N THR A 70 5.64 2.45 -5.05
CA THR A 70 6.35 1.20 -4.79
C THR A 70 5.36 0.04 -4.90
N CYS A 71 5.82 -1.10 -5.38
CA CYS A 71 5.04 -2.33 -5.41
C CYS A 71 5.89 -3.51 -4.99
N ALA A 72 5.31 -4.42 -4.22
CA ALA A 72 5.92 -5.69 -3.87
C ALA A 72 4.86 -6.78 -3.79
N TYR A 73 5.21 -8.01 -4.12
CA TYR A 73 4.31 -9.13 -3.99
C TYR A 73 5.04 -10.42 -3.61
N SER A 74 4.31 -11.32 -2.96
CA SER A 74 4.79 -12.63 -2.57
C SER A 74 4.60 -13.63 -3.72
N ILE A 75 5.68 -14.19 -4.24
CA ILE A 75 5.66 -15.23 -5.28
C ILE A 75 5.34 -16.59 -4.66
N LYS A 76 5.90 -16.85 -3.45
CA LYS A 76 5.69 -18.08 -2.70
C LYS A 76 5.31 -17.74 -1.26
N GLY A 77 4.24 -18.35 -0.77
CA GLY A 77 3.70 -18.13 0.56
C GLY A 77 2.28 -17.57 0.50
N ASP A 78 2.03 -16.47 1.17
CA ASP A 78 0.68 -15.97 1.47
C ASP A 78 -0.04 -15.25 0.31
N HIS A 79 0.51 -15.25 -0.90
CA HIS A 79 -0.01 -14.53 -2.08
C HIS A 79 -0.33 -13.04 -1.80
N LEU A 80 0.52 -12.41 -1.01
CA LEU A 80 0.35 -11.04 -0.58
C LEU A 80 0.79 -10.06 -1.68
N TYR A 81 0.08 -8.97 -1.79
CA TYR A 81 0.38 -7.88 -2.69
C TYR A 81 0.37 -6.56 -1.92
N PHE A 82 1.44 -5.79 -2.06
CA PHE A 82 1.59 -4.49 -1.45
C PHE A 82 1.83 -3.43 -2.52
N ARG A 83 1.16 -2.32 -2.41
CA ARG A 83 1.42 -1.13 -3.19
C ARG A 83 1.34 0.12 -2.33
N GLY A 84 2.41 0.92 -2.34
CA GLY A 84 2.50 2.18 -1.59
C GLY A 84 2.68 3.36 -2.54
N ILE A 85 1.83 4.39 -2.42
CA ILE A 85 2.00 5.64 -3.15
C ILE A 85 3.16 6.42 -2.52
N LEU A 86 4.05 6.97 -3.38
CA LEU A 86 5.12 7.86 -2.94
C LEU A 86 4.59 9.27 -2.71
N ASN A 87 4.96 9.88 -1.60
CA ASN A 87 4.72 11.31 -1.36
C ASN A 87 5.65 12.17 -2.24
N GLU A 88 5.52 13.48 -2.19
CA GLU A 88 6.31 14.38 -3.06
C GLU A 88 7.81 14.29 -2.80
N ASP A 89 8.23 14.24 -1.53
CA ASP A 89 9.65 14.13 -1.17
C ASP A 89 10.24 12.78 -1.62
N GLU A 90 9.50 11.69 -1.44
CA GLU A 90 9.91 10.35 -1.85
C GLU A 90 10.04 10.21 -3.38
N ARG A 91 9.21 10.92 -4.16
CA ARG A 91 9.30 10.95 -5.63
C ARG A 91 10.59 11.62 -6.12
N MET A 92 11.11 12.58 -5.36
CA MET A 92 12.36 13.27 -5.68
C MET A 92 13.61 12.44 -5.37
N LEU A 93 13.48 11.32 -4.68
CA LEU A 93 14.58 10.42 -4.39
C LEU A 93 15.09 9.71 -5.65
N SER A 94 16.34 9.25 -5.60
CA SER A 94 16.92 8.46 -6.69
C SER A 94 16.16 7.14 -6.88
N SER A 95 16.20 6.58 -8.11
CA SER A 95 15.56 5.28 -8.41
C SER A 95 15.98 4.20 -7.41
N GLY A 96 17.28 4.02 -7.15
CA GLY A 96 17.75 3.02 -6.19
C GLY A 96 17.26 3.26 -4.75
N HIS A 97 17.03 4.52 -4.36
CA HIS A 97 16.47 4.83 -3.05
C HIS A 97 14.97 4.49 -3.00
N ARG A 98 14.20 4.78 -4.07
CA ARG A 98 12.80 4.37 -4.15
C ARG A 98 12.62 2.85 -4.12
N GLU A 99 13.54 2.10 -4.74
CA GLU A 99 13.59 0.64 -4.64
C GLU A 99 13.78 0.17 -3.18
N LEU A 100 14.66 0.85 -2.42
CA LEU A 100 14.84 0.58 -1.00
C LEU A 100 13.57 0.87 -0.20
N LEU A 101 12.85 1.94 -0.54
CA LEU A 101 11.56 2.26 0.07
C LEU A 101 10.49 1.21 -0.21
N ALA A 102 10.53 0.53 -1.37
CA ALA A 102 9.62 -0.58 -1.64
C ALA A 102 9.76 -1.69 -0.60
N VAL A 103 11.01 -2.04 -0.24
CA VAL A 103 11.27 -3.01 0.84
C VAL A 103 10.80 -2.47 2.18
N ALA A 104 11.20 -1.24 2.53
CA ALA A 104 10.92 -0.65 3.85
C ALA A 104 9.42 -0.55 4.13
N LYS A 105 8.65 0.00 3.18
CA LYS A 105 7.19 0.18 3.30
C LYS A 105 6.45 -1.16 3.34
N THR A 106 6.88 -2.12 2.54
CA THR A 106 6.28 -3.46 2.54
C THR A 106 6.47 -4.14 3.89
N MET A 107 7.69 -4.12 4.40
CA MET A 107 8.01 -4.71 5.72
C MET A 107 7.25 -4.01 6.84
N GLU A 108 7.13 -2.68 6.78
CA GLU A 108 6.37 -1.89 7.75
C GLU A 108 4.90 -2.26 7.77
N TYR A 109 4.27 -2.30 6.61
CA TYR A 109 2.86 -2.64 6.48
C TYR A 109 2.55 -4.03 7.05
N TYR A 110 3.34 -5.04 6.67
CA TYR A 110 3.09 -6.40 7.13
C TYR A 110 3.50 -6.65 8.58
N GLU A 111 4.40 -5.85 9.13
CA GLU A 111 4.66 -5.84 10.57
C GLU A 111 3.43 -5.30 11.34
N GLN A 112 2.86 -4.16 10.89
CA GLN A 112 1.70 -3.52 11.52
C GLN A 112 0.44 -4.39 11.44
N THR A 113 0.25 -5.11 10.35
CA THR A 113 -0.91 -6.01 10.15
C THR A 113 -0.73 -7.39 10.80
N GLY A 114 0.44 -7.65 11.41
CA GLY A 114 0.74 -8.94 12.03
C GLY A 114 0.91 -10.10 11.05
N THR A 115 1.07 -9.81 9.75
CA THR A 115 1.22 -10.83 8.71
C THR A 115 2.59 -11.50 8.75
N PHE A 116 3.63 -10.77 9.14
CA PHE A 116 4.94 -11.35 9.43
C PHE A 116 4.94 -11.90 10.86
N THR A 117 4.99 -13.21 10.96
CA THR A 117 5.10 -13.89 12.26
C THR A 117 6.53 -13.79 12.79
N THR A 118 6.70 -13.89 14.10
CA THR A 118 8.01 -13.91 14.77
C THR A 118 8.78 -15.23 14.57
N LYS A 119 8.30 -16.12 13.71
CA LYS A 119 9.04 -17.33 13.33
C LYS A 119 10.25 -16.96 12.50
N ALA A 120 11.36 -17.64 12.74
CA ALA A 120 12.59 -17.45 11.96
C ALA A 120 12.28 -17.69 10.46
N THR A 121 12.41 -16.66 9.63
CA THR A 121 12.00 -16.69 8.21
C THR A 121 13.10 -16.11 7.34
N ASN A 122 13.45 -16.80 6.25
CA ASN A 122 14.26 -16.23 5.16
C ASN A 122 13.32 -15.70 4.07
N ILE A 123 13.51 -14.43 3.71
CA ILE A 123 12.82 -13.80 2.59
C ILE A 123 13.83 -13.59 1.46
N TYR A 124 13.67 -14.32 0.37
CA TYR A 124 14.38 -14.09 -0.87
C TYR A 124 13.71 -12.95 -1.62
N TRP A 125 14.43 -11.85 -1.74
CA TRP A 125 13.87 -10.61 -2.29
C TRP A 125 14.41 -10.36 -3.70
N LEU A 126 13.55 -10.56 -4.69
CA LEU A 126 13.87 -10.43 -6.11
C LEU A 126 13.72 -8.97 -6.55
N THR A 127 14.69 -8.45 -7.30
CA THR A 127 14.70 -7.08 -7.82
C THR A 127 15.57 -6.97 -9.07
N ASP A 128 15.25 -6.05 -9.97
CA ASP A 128 16.11 -5.66 -11.09
C ASP A 128 17.09 -4.53 -10.72
N SER A 129 17.04 -4.05 -9.47
CA SER A 129 17.89 -2.98 -8.96
C SER A 129 19.18 -3.50 -8.34
N GLN A 130 20.29 -3.40 -9.04
CA GLN A 130 21.63 -3.72 -8.47
C GLN A 130 21.97 -2.82 -7.28
N ASN A 131 21.45 -1.58 -7.25
CA ASN A 131 21.62 -0.69 -6.11
C ASN A 131 20.93 -1.23 -4.87
N LEU A 132 19.71 -1.74 -4.98
CA LEU A 132 19.00 -2.35 -3.85
C LEU A 132 19.76 -3.54 -3.29
N VAL A 133 20.25 -4.43 -4.17
CA VAL A 133 21.10 -5.55 -3.71
C VAL A 133 22.31 -5.06 -2.94
N THR A 134 22.99 -4.03 -3.46
CA THR A 134 24.15 -3.44 -2.79
C THR A 134 23.78 -2.84 -1.44
N PHE A 135 22.70 -2.09 -1.35
CA PHE A 135 22.26 -1.47 -0.08
C PHE A 135 21.90 -2.50 0.98
N LEU A 136 21.20 -3.56 0.62
CA LEU A 136 20.79 -4.60 1.57
C LEU A 136 21.95 -5.54 1.98
N THR A 137 23.01 -5.63 1.16
CA THR A 137 24.17 -6.51 1.47
C THR A 137 25.35 -5.79 2.09
N LYS A 138 25.61 -4.55 1.67
CA LYS A 138 26.82 -3.80 2.04
C LYS A 138 26.51 -2.47 2.73
N GLY A 139 25.22 -2.06 2.75
CA GLY A 139 24.84 -0.73 3.19
C GLY A 139 25.18 0.36 2.17
N SER A 140 25.12 1.61 2.60
CA SER A 140 25.38 2.79 1.78
C SER A 140 26.26 3.79 2.53
N GLY A 141 27.23 4.41 1.83
CA GLY A 141 28.01 5.54 2.36
C GLY A 141 27.18 6.84 2.45
N LYS A 142 25.98 6.90 1.86
CA LYS A 142 25.08 8.06 1.95
C LYS A 142 24.20 7.93 3.20
N ARG A 143 24.33 8.86 4.13
CA ARG A 143 23.67 8.84 5.45
C ARG A 143 22.15 8.64 5.35
N HIS A 144 21.47 9.34 4.43
CA HIS A 144 20.00 9.23 4.26
C HIS A 144 19.57 7.84 3.78
N ILE A 145 20.33 7.20 2.87
CA ILE A 145 20.06 5.83 2.42
C ILE A 145 20.39 4.83 3.54
N GLN A 146 21.55 5.03 4.23
CA GLN A 146 21.95 4.16 5.31
C GLN A 146 20.95 4.13 6.46
N LYS A 147 20.29 5.26 6.74
CA LYS A 147 19.21 5.32 7.73
C LYS A 147 18.07 4.35 7.39
N ASP A 148 17.64 4.30 6.14
CA ASP A 148 16.54 3.41 5.71
C ASP A 148 16.98 1.94 5.69
N VAL A 149 18.21 1.66 5.28
CA VAL A 149 18.81 0.32 5.41
C VAL A 149 18.79 -0.13 6.87
N PHE A 150 19.19 0.73 7.79
CA PHE A 150 19.22 0.43 9.22
C PHE A 150 17.81 0.17 9.78
N GLN A 151 16.80 0.94 9.37
CA GLN A 151 15.41 0.70 9.76
C GLN A 151 14.91 -0.67 9.28
N ILE A 152 15.26 -1.07 8.05
CA ILE A 152 14.94 -2.41 7.54
C ILE A 152 15.62 -3.49 8.40
N MET A 153 16.90 -3.32 8.74
CA MET A 153 17.63 -4.28 9.56
C MET A 153 17.05 -4.42 10.97
N ILE A 154 16.70 -3.31 11.64
CA ILE A 154 16.03 -3.33 12.94
C ILE A 154 14.73 -4.10 12.86
N ARG A 155 13.92 -3.84 11.82
CA ARG A 155 12.64 -4.51 11.59
C ARG A 155 12.84 -6.00 11.35
N CYS A 156 13.82 -6.38 10.54
CA CYS A 156 14.21 -7.78 10.35
C CYS A 156 14.56 -8.47 11.66
N LYS A 157 15.34 -7.80 12.54
CA LYS A 157 15.70 -8.33 13.86
C LYS A 157 14.46 -8.55 14.73
N ARG A 158 13.55 -7.56 14.81
CA ARG A 158 12.31 -7.68 15.59
C ARG A 158 11.41 -8.81 15.11
N LEU A 159 11.32 -9.00 13.79
CA LEU A 159 10.50 -10.02 13.16
C LEU A 159 11.19 -11.39 13.06
N ASN A 160 12.41 -11.53 13.58
CA ASN A 160 13.24 -12.72 13.43
C ASN A 160 13.33 -13.18 11.95
N THR A 161 13.49 -12.23 11.05
CA THR A 161 13.46 -12.41 9.59
C THR A 161 14.78 -11.96 8.99
N ARG A 162 15.22 -12.64 7.92
CA ARG A 162 16.38 -12.26 7.13
C ARG A 162 15.98 -12.00 5.69
N ILE A 163 16.33 -10.85 5.12
CA ILE A 163 16.19 -10.56 3.70
C ILE A 163 17.45 -10.98 2.97
N ILE A 164 17.29 -11.78 1.91
CA ILE A 164 18.36 -12.23 1.02
C ILE A 164 18.03 -11.64 -0.37
N PRO A 165 18.66 -10.52 -0.77
CA PRO A 165 18.36 -9.88 -2.04
C PRO A 165 18.96 -10.66 -3.21
N ILE A 166 18.19 -10.84 -4.27
CA ILE A 166 18.60 -11.53 -5.50
C ILE A 166 18.33 -10.60 -6.68
N HIS A 167 19.40 -10.31 -7.44
CA HIS A 167 19.26 -9.54 -8.67
C HIS A 167 18.72 -10.42 -9.81
N LEU A 168 17.71 -9.93 -10.50
CA LEU A 168 17.18 -10.54 -11.74
C LEU A 168 17.29 -9.53 -12.88
N LEU A 169 17.21 -10.03 -14.11
CA LEU A 169 17.10 -9.16 -15.28
C LEU A 169 15.71 -8.50 -15.32
N ARG A 170 15.63 -7.30 -15.90
CA ARG A 170 14.40 -6.48 -15.94
C ARG A 170 13.25 -7.14 -16.70
N ASP A 171 13.56 -8.01 -17.67
CA ASP A 171 12.60 -8.76 -18.47
C ASP A 171 12.15 -10.08 -17.80
N ASP A 172 12.64 -10.37 -16.60
CA ASP A 172 12.22 -11.56 -15.86
C ASP A 172 10.72 -11.45 -15.48
N PRO A 173 9.89 -12.45 -15.86
CA PRO A 173 8.45 -12.41 -15.60
C PRO A 173 8.10 -12.23 -14.12
N ARG A 174 8.98 -12.62 -13.22
CA ARG A 174 8.77 -12.48 -11.75
C ARG A 174 8.90 -11.04 -11.26
N ILE A 175 9.54 -10.15 -12.01
CA ILE A 175 9.61 -8.70 -11.70
C ILE A 175 8.42 -7.95 -12.30
N LYS A 176 7.91 -8.45 -13.44
CA LYS A 176 6.89 -7.73 -14.22
C LYS A 176 5.65 -7.33 -13.43
N ILE A 177 5.15 -8.19 -12.54
CA ILE A 177 3.98 -7.87 -11.70
C ILE A 177 4.24 -6.66 -10.80
N ALA A 178 5.45 -6.59 -10.21
CA ALA A 178 5.84 -5.46 -9.38
C ALA A 178 6.07 -4.20 -10.22
N ASP A 179 6.72 -4.32 -11.40
CA ASP A 179 6.95 -3.22 -12.34
C ASP A 179 5.61 -2.63 -12.84
N ASP A 180 4.67 -3.46 -13.28
CA ASP A 180 3.33 -3.02 -13.68
C ASP A 180 2.59 -2.37 -12.50
N GLY A 181 2.63 -2.97 -11.30
CA GLY A 181 2.02 -2.46 -10.10
C GLY A 181 2.58 -1.10 -9.65
N SER A 182 3.89 -0.88 -9.73
CA SER A 182 4.52 0.39 -9.38
C SER A 182 4.11 1.54 -10.31
N LYS A 183 3.76 1.23 -11.57
CA LYS A 183 3.38 2.20 -12.61
C LYS A 183 1.88 2.46 -12.69
N THR A 184 1.05 1.57 -12.15
CA THR A 184 -0.41 1.75 -12.14
C THR A 184 -0.77 3.03 -11.38
N THR A 185 -1.69 3.81 -11.92
CA THR A 185 -2.14 5.07 -11.34
C THR A 185 -3.59 4.97 -10.88
N ASP A 186 -3.91 5.56 -9.72
CA ASP A 186 -5.30 5.64 -9.26
C ASP A 186 -6.00 6.80 -9.95
N THR A 187 -6.70 6.52 -11.03
CA THR A 187 -7.42 7.51 -11.84
C THR A 187 -8.78 7.87 -11.27
N GLU A 188 -9.26 7.16 -10.27
CA GLU A 188 -10.61 7.29 -9.73
C GLU A 188 -10.67 7.96 -8.37
N ASN A 189 -9.55 8.46 -7.86
CA ASN A 189 -9.51 9.19 -6.59
C ASN A 189 -10.17 10.56 -6.74
N TRP A 190 -11.25 10.79 -5.99
CA TRP A 190 -12.00 12.04 -5.97
C TRP A 190 -12.46 12.38 -4.54
N GLN A 191 -12.83 13.61 -4.32
CA GLN A 191 -13.36 14.07 -3.04
C GLN A 191 -14.41 15.16 -3.23
N VAL A 192 -15.27 15.30 -2.25
CA VAL A 192 -16.18 16.43 -2.11
C VAL A 192 -15.43 17.57 -1.37
N ASP A 193 -15.79 18.82 -1.68
CA ASP A 193 -15.19 20.01 -1.07
C ASP A 193 -15.37 20.04 0.45
N ASP A 194 -14.46 20.79 1.11
CA ASP A 194 -14.45 20.87 2.56
C ASP A 194 -15.69 21.56 3.13
N GLN A 195 -16.29 22.50 2.40
CA GLN A 195 -17.50 23.19 2.84
C GLN A 195 -18.68 22.20 2.95
N THR A 196 -18.83 21.33 1.97
CA THR A 196 -19.84 20.26 2.00
C THR A 196 -19.56 19.27 3.15
N PHE A 197 -18.30 18.91 3.39
CA PHE A 197 -17.95 18.07 4.55
C PHE A 197 -18.30 18.75 5.87
N GLN A 198 -17.89 20.00 6.09
CA GLN A 198 -18.15 20.72 7.34
C GLN A 198 -19.66 20.91 7.59
N ARG A 199 -20.46 21.20 6.55
CA ARG A 199 -21.93 21.25 6.65
C ARG A 199 -22.52 19.94 7.17
N ASN A 200 -22.04 18.82 6.69
CA ASN A 200 -22.54 17.52 7.11
C ASN A 200 -21.99 17.08 8.47
N ARG A 201 -20.76 17.50 8.83
CA ARG A 201 -20.14 17.19 10.12
C ARG A 201 -20.91 17.75 11.31
N THR A 202 -21.69 18.82 11.13
CA THR A 202 -22.57 19.36 12.20
C THR A 202 -23.70 18.39 12.55
N ARG A 203 -24.15 17.60 11.58
CA ARG A 203 -25.24 16.61 11.74
C ARG A 203 -24.70 15.21 12.07
N PHE A 204 -23.58 14.83 11.47
CA PHE A 204 -22.95 13.52 11.63
C PHE A 204 -21.57 13.67 12.28
N LYS A 205 -21.31 12.90 13.31
CA LYS A 205 -19.97 12.80 13.92
C LYS A 205 -19.20 11.70 13.21
N PHE A 206 -18.73 11.96 11.99
CA PHE A 206 -18.01 10.95 11.19
C PHE A 206 -16.82 10.39 11.95
N THR A 207 -16.73 9.07 12.01
CA THR A 207 -15.66 8.32 12.65
C THR A 207 -14.63 7.81 11.66
N ILE A 208 -15.05 7.63 10.39
CA ILE A 208 -14.20 7.05 9.34
C ILE A 208 -14.55 7.58 7.95
N ASP A 209 -13.52 7.71 7.10
CA ASP A 209 -13.64 7.88 5.65
C ASP A 209 -13.30 6.55 4.97
N LEU A 210 -14.27 5.92 4.31
CA LEU A 210 -14.08 4.56 3.78
C LEU A 210 -13.29 4.50 2.46
N PHE A 211 -13.19 5.61 1.72
CA PHE A 211 -12.52 5.64 0.42
C PHE A 211 -11.69 6.91 0.29
N ALA A 212 -10.54 6.93 0.90
CA ALA A 212 -9.67 8.08 0.91
C ALA A 212 -8.19 7.72 0.72
N SER A 213 -7.36 8.73 0.64
CA SER A 213 -5.91 8.65 0.69
C SER A 213 -5.37 9.70 1.67
N ASP A 214 -4.07 9.72 1.89
CA ASP A 214 -3.37 10.75 2.66
C ASP A 214 -3.63 12.20 2.16
N ARG A 215 -4.14 12.34 0.92
CA ARG A 215 -4.35 13.63 0.27
C ARG A 215 -5.79 14.16 0.33
N ASN A 216 -6.76 13.27 0.51
CA ASN A 216 -8.17 13.64 0.44
C ASN A 216 -9.02 13.14 1.60
N SER A 217 -8.42 12.53 2.61
CA SER A 217 -9.14 12.04 3.77
C SER A 217 -9.83 13.18 4.53
N LYS A 218 -11.09 12.98 4.85
CA LYS A 218 -11.92 13.93 5.61
C LYS A 218 -11.97 13.58 7.10
N CYS A 219 -11.64 12.35 7.46
CA CYS A 219 -11.60 11.87 8.83
C CYS A 219 -10.18 11.51 9.24
N GLN A 220 -9.90 11.52 10.53
CA GLN A 220 -8.61 11.08 11.07
C GLN A 220 -8.36 9.60 10.75
N ARG A 221 -9.41 8.77 10.82
CA ARG A 221 -9.37 7.37 10.40
C ARG A 221 -9.91 7.28 8.97
N PHE A 222 -9.17 6.58 8.11
CA PHE A 222 -9.62 6.34 6.75
C PHE A 222 -9.04 5.03 6.21
N TYR A 223 -9.75 4.44 5.25
CA TYR A 223 -9.23 3.33 4.46
C TYR A 223 -8.85 3.80 3.07
N SER A 224 -7.71 3.32 2.60
CA SER A 224 -7.17 3.65 1.28
C SER A 224 -7.18 2.44 0.36
N ASN A 225 -7.14 2.68 -0.93
CA ASN A 225 -6.99 1.60 -1.92
C ASN A 225 -5.57 1.01 -1.92
N PHE A 226 -4.59 1.84 -1.55
CA PHE A 226 -3.16 1.48 -1.48
C PHE A 226 -2.58 2.02 -0.18
N PHE A 227 -1.50 1.42 0.29
CA PHE A 227 -0.82 1.93 1.48
C PHE A 227 -0.35 3.37 1.26
N CYS A 228 -0.74 4.24 2.17
CA CYS A 228 -0.30 5.63 2.24
C CYS A 228 -0.18 6.07 3.70
N PRO A 229 0.59 7.14 3.99
CA PRO A 229 0.76 7.63 5.34
C PRO A 229 -0.58 7.92 6.04
N GLY A 230 -0.72 7.46 7.27
CA GLY A 230 -1.90 7.68 8.10
C GLY A 230 -3.10 6.78 7.79
N THR A 231 -3.02 5.89 6.78
CA THR A 231 -4.11 4.94 6.52
C THR A 231 -4.37 4.02 7.71
N SER A 232 -5.63 3.81 8.03
CA SER A 232 -6.07 2.86 9.06
C SER A 232 -6.21 1.43 8.53
N GLY A 233 -6.12 1.24 7.22
CA GLY A 233 -6.17 -0.05 6.55
C GLY A 233 -6.26 0.08 5.02
N ILE A 234 -5.95 -1.01 4.32
CA ILE A 234 -6.03 -1.09 2.87
C ILE A 234 -7.30 -1.84 2.48
N HIS A 235 -7.95 -1.37 1.42
CA HIS A 235 -9.20 -1.90 0.89
C HIS A 235 -10.35 -1.88 1.90
N ALA A 236 -11.23 -0.89 1.80
CA ALA A 236 -12.38 -0.71 2.69
C ALA A 236 -13.21 -2.00 2.89
N PHE A 237 -13.27 -2.87 1.88
CA PHE A 237 -14.03 -4.12 1.95
C PHE A 237 -13.34 -5.25 2.72
N SER A 238 -12.09 -5.09 3.10
CA SER A 238 -11.36 -6.06 3.93
C SER A 238 -11.53 -5.83 5.44
N HIS A 239 -12.23 -4.74 5.82
CA HIS A 239 -12.41 -4.35 7.20
C HIS A 239 -13.89 -4.24 7.53
N SER A 240 -14.31 -4.52 8.78
CA SER A 240 -15.67 -4.20 9.22
C SER A 240 -15.85 -2.68 9.28
N CYS A 241 -17.05 -2.23 8.91
CA CYS A 241 -17.50 -0.86 9.12
C CYS A 241 -18.70 -0.80 10.08
N ASP A 242 -18.96 -1.88 10.82
CA ASP A 242 -20.05 -1.92 11.78
C ASP A 242 -19.84 -0.91 12.90
N ASP A 243 -20.93 -0.31 13.34
CA ASP A 243 -20.99 0.73 14.36
C ASP A 243 -20.24 2.03 14.04
N GLU A 244 -19.74 2.19 12.79
CA GLU A 244 -19.10 3.40 12.31
C GLU A 244 -20.14 4.44 11.82
N VAL A 245 -19.75 5.71 11.88
CA VAL A 245 -20.41 6.82 11.19
C VAL A 245 -19.54 7.20 10.00
N ALA A 246 -19.90 6.72 8.82
CA ALA A 246 -19.04 6.70 7.66
C ALA A 246 -19.27 7.89 6.71
N TRP A 247 -18.18 8.50 6.27
CA TRP A 247 -18.12 9.35 5.09
C TRP A 247 -17.68 8.52 3.90
N ILE A 248 -18.45 8.52 2.80
CA ILE A 248 -18.24 7.57 1.71
C ILE A 248 -18.26 8.28 0.36
N CYS A 249 -17.08 8.42 -0.26
CA CYS A 249 -16.88 8.93 -1.63
C CYS A 249 -16.17 7.84 -2.47
N PRO A 250 -16.88 6.78 -2.89
CA PRO A 250 -16.23 5.60 -3.48
C PRO A 250 -15.82 5.85 -4.94
N PRO A 251 -14.80 5.16 -5.46
CA PRO A 251 -14.60 5.02 -6.90
C PRO A 251 -15.88 4.55 -7.61
N ILE A 252 -16.09 4.99 -8.85
CA ILE A 252 -17.34 4.67 -9.58
C ILE A 252 -17.61 3.17 -9.64
N GLN A 253 -16.59 2.38 -9.93
CA GLN A 253 -16.66 0.92 -10.02
C GLN A 253 -17.00 0.23 -8.69
N GLU A 254 -16.78 0.89 -7.57
CA GLU A 254 -17.04 0.33 -6.24
C GLU A 254 -18.43 0.73 -5.69
N ILE A 255 -19.18 1.60 -6.38
CA ILE A 255 -20.47 2.10 -5.88
C ILE A 255 -21.46 0.97 -5.63
N ILE A 256 -21.66 0.09 -6.59
CA ILE A 256 -22.62 -1.02 -6.42
C ILE A 256 -22.22 -1.94 -5.26
N ARG A 257 -20.93 -2.18 -5.13
CA ARG A 257 -20.40 -3.05 -4.07
C ARG A 257 -20.61 -2.44 -2.69
N ILE A 258 -20.35 -1.13 -2.52
CA ILE A 258 -20.59 -0.47 -1.23
C ILE A 258 -22.09 -0.37 -0.93
N VAL A 259 -22.95 -0.07 -1.90
CA VAL A 259 -24.40 -0.03 -1.71
C VAL A 259 -24.93 -1.38 -1.19
N ARG A 260 -24.50 -2.49 -1.78
CA ARG A 260 -24.87 -3.84 -1.32
C ARG A 260 -24.33 -4.13 0.09
N ARG A 261 -23.10 -3.72 0.38
CA ARG A 261 -22.51 -3.89 1.72
C ARG A 261 -23.29 -3.12 2.79
N LEU A 262 -23.72 -1.89 2.50
CA LEU A 262 -24.51 -1.10 3.45
C LEU A 262 -25.83 -1.77 3.84
N LYS A 263 -26.39 -2.65 3.00
CA LYS A 263 -27.57 -3.47 3.32
C LYS A 263 -27.30 -4.62 4.30
N THR A 264 -26.04 -4.94 4.57
CA THR A 264 -25.66 -6.07 5.42
C THR A 264 -24.78 -5.68 6.61
N SER A 265 -24.35 -4.39 6.67
CA SER A 265 -23.54 -3.84 7.75
C SER A 265 -24.42 -3.08 8.76
N ARG A 266 -23.84 -2.77 9.93
CA ARG A 266 -24.45 -1.93 10.94
C ARG A 266 -23.83 -0.53 10.95
N THR A 267 -23.93 0.17 9.83
CA THR A 267 -23.24 1.43 9.58
C THR A 267 -24.24 2.56 9.35
N THR A 268 -23.91 3.77 9.74
CA THR A 268 -24.67 4.98 9.39
C THR A 268 -23.75 5.99 8.72
N GLY A 269 -24.31 6.95 7.99
CA GLY A 269 -23.47 7.99 7.39
C GLY A 269 -24.04 8.60 6.12
N ILE A 270 -23.09 9.03 5.27
CA ILE A 270 -23.40 9.66 3.98
C ILE A 270 -22.60 8.98 2.87
N LEU A 271 -23.30 8.67 1.78
CA LEU A 271 -22.75 8.16 0.55
C LEU A 271 -22.96 9.18 -0.58
N PHE A 272 -21.92 9.50 -1.31
CA PHE A 272 -22.00 10.30 -2.54
C PHE A 272 -21.91 9.42 -3.77
N VAL A 273 -22.85 9.59 -4.70
CA VAL A 273 -22.86 8.87 -5.98
C VAL A 273 -23.28 9.81 -7.11
N PRO A 274 -22.77 9.63 -8.34
CA PRO A 274 -23.29 10.32 -9.51
C PRO A 274 -24.79 10.03 -9.72
N LYS A 275 -25.55 11.02 -10.16
CA LYS A 275 -26.99 10.87 -10.47
C LYS A 275 -27.19 10.24 -11.85
N TRP A 276 -26.75 9.01 -12.03
CA TRP A 276 -26.87 8.27 -13.28
C TRP A 276 -27.96 7.21 -13.18
N LYS A 277 -29.13 7.52 -13.73
CA LYS A 277 -30.30 6.63 -13.64
C LYS A 277 -30.14 5.29 -14.37
N THR A 278 -29.19 5.20 -15.29
CA THR A 278 -28.88 3.98 -16.06
C THR A 278 -27.77 3.14 -15.45
N ALA A 279 -27.15 3.62 -14.37
CA ALA A 279 -26.10 2.86 -13.68
C ALA A 279 -26.70 1.67 -12.90
N ASP A 280 -25.91 0.61 -12.78
CA ASP A 280 -26.29 -0.63 -12.11
C ASP A 280 -26.66 -0.46 -10.62
N TYR A 281 -26.01 0.50 -9.94
CA TYR A 281 -26.35 0.81 -8.55
C TYR A 281 -27.69 1.52 -8.37
N TRP A 282 -28.31 2.07 -9.45
CA TRP A 282 -29.55 2.84 -9.35
C TRP A 282 -30.71 2.01 -8.80
N VAL A 283 -30.87 0.80 -9.31
CA VAL A 283 -31.92 -0.14 -8.88
C VAL A 283 -31.69 -0.71 -7.46
N GLU A 284 -30.49 -0.55 -6.94
CA GLU A 284 -30.18 -0.92 -5.55
C GLU A 284 -30.49 0.22 -4.56
N ILE A 285 -30.64 1.46 -5.05
CA ILE A 285 -30.92 2.66 -4.26
C ILE A 285 -32.39 3.07 -4.37
N PHE A 286 -33.00 2.88 -5.53
CA PHE A 286 -34.37 3.30 -5.82
C PHE A 286 -35.22 2.14 -6.31
N ASN A 287 -36.51 2.14 -5.90
CA ASN A 287 -37.51 1.27 -6.52
C ASN A 287 -38.02 1.84 -7.86
N ASN A 288 -38.95 1.12 -8.53
CA ASN A 288 -39.51 1.52 -9.81
C ASN A 288 -40.33 2.84 -9.74
N GLU A 289 -40.79 3.23 -8.56
CA GLU A 289 -41.50 4.48 -8.30
C GLU A 289 -40.55 5.65 -7.96
N GLY A 290 -39.25 5.41 -7.95
CA GLY A 290 -38.21 6.41 -7.58
C GLY A 290 -38.10 6.69 -6.08
N ARG A 291 -38.69 5.84 -5.23
CA ARG A 291 -38.53 5.93 -3.77
C ARG A 291 -37.25 5.25 -3.32
N LEU A 292 -36.62 5.82 -2.28
CA LEU A 292 -35.43 5.23 -1.68
C LEU A 292 -35.71 3.84 -1.10
N LEU A 293 -34.79 2.92 -1.35
CA LEU A 293 -34.75 1.60 -0.74
C LEU A 293 -33.90 1.66 0.55
N TRP A 294 -34.24 0.81 1.50
CA TRP A 294 -33.43 0.62 2.68
C TRP A 294 -31.98 0.26 2.32
N PRO A 295 -30.97 0.78 3.00
CA PRO A 295 -30.99 1.57 4.24
C PRO A 295 -31.03 3.11 4.04
N PHE A 296 -31.28 3.59 2.83
CA PHE A 296 -31.29 5.01 2.52
C PHE A 296 -32.60 5.67 3.02
N ASN A 297 -32.47 6.77 3.74
CA ASN A 297 -33.59 7.45 4.38
C ASN A 297 -33.73 8.92 4.01
N TYR A 298 -32.71 9.51 3.38
CA TYR A 298 -32.74 10.88 2.91
C TYR A 298 -31.85 11.05 1.69
N MET A 299 -32.27 11.91 0.77
CA MET A 299 -31.54 12.22 -0.47
C MET A 299 -31.56 13.74 -0.71
N GLU A 300 -30.40 14.26 -1.10
CA GLU A 300 -30.26 15.61 -1.63
C GLU A 300 -29.53 15.53 -2.97
N THR A 301 -30.05 16.22 -4.00
CA THR A 301 -29.31 16.42 -5.24
C THR A 301 -28.37 17.60 -5.04
N CYS A 302 -27.11 17.39 -5.27
CA CYS A 302 -26.10 18.41 -5.08
C CYS A 302 -25.17 18.50 -6.31
N ARG A 303 -24.59 19.68 -6.47
CA ARG A 303 -23.43 19.89 -7.33
C ARG A 303 -22.26 20.25 -6.42
N PRO A 304 -21.73 19.30 -5.65
CA PRO A 304 -20.61 19.57 -4.80
C PRO A 304 -19.45 20.02 -5.69
N PHE A 305 -18.64 20.91 -5.16
CA PHE A 305 -17.39 21.22 -5.80
C PHE A 305 -16.50 19.99 -5.62
N ILE A 306 -16.32 19.25 -6.71
CA ILE A 306 -15.48 18.06 -6.68
C ILE A 306 -14.05 18.48 -6.92
N ILE A 307 -13.23 18.29 -5.91
CA ILE A 307 -11.80 18.45 -6.02
C ILE A 307 -11.25 17.10 -6.45
N GLN A 308 -10.72 17.06 -7.66
CA GLN A 308 -10.01 15.91 -8.13
C GLN A 308 -8.77 15.63 -7.28
N GLY A 309 -8.46 14.34 -7.18
CA GLY A 309 -7.08 13.92 -7.00
C GLY A 309 -6.28 14.38 -8.23
N THR A 310 -5.44 15.34 -8.06
CA THR A 310 -4.89 16.35 -8.96
C THR A 310 -4.11 15.87 -10.19
N TYR A 311 -4.09 14.58 -10.55
CA TYR A 311 -3.06 14.07 -11.48
C TYR A 311 -3.57 13.42 -12.75
N TYR A 312 -4.90 13.38 -13.00
CA TYR A 312 -5.42 12.64 -14.15
C TYR A 312 -6.42 13.46 -14.98
N PRO A 313 -5.97 14.08 -16.09
CA PRO A 313 -6.83 14.88 -16.97
C PRO A 313 -7.95 14.05 -17.64
N HIS A 314 -7.87 12.74 -17.62
CA HIS A 314 -8.84 11.84 -18.24
C HIS A 314 -9.88 11.25 -17.27
N SER A 315 -9.82 11.59 -15.97
CA SER A 315 -10.86 11.18 -15.02
C SER A 315 -12.20 11.83 -15.39
N PRO A 316 -13.35 11.10 -15.26
CA PRO A 316 -14.68 11.70 -15.42
C PRO A 316 -14.94 12.87 -14.46
N PHE A 317 -14.12 12.97 -13.41
CA PHE A 317 -14.13 14.04 -12.41
C PHE A 317 -13.14 15.17 -12.71
N ALA A 318 -12.46 15.16 -13.87
CA ALA A 318 -11.55 16.23 -14.28
C ALA A 318 -12.31 17.53 -14.52
N GLY A 319 -11.98 18.58 -13.76
CA GLY A 319 -12.57 19.91 -13.90
C GLY A 319 -14.00 19.99 -13.39
N LYS A 320 -14.81 20.88 -13.98
CA LYS A 320 -16.25 20.98 -13.61
C LYS A 320 -16.99 19.75 -14.09
N THR A 321 -17.51 18.97 -13.14
CA THR A 321 -18.38 17.84 -13.48
C THR A 321 -19.64 18.32 -14.21
N LYS A 322 -19.97 17.64 -15.33
CA LYS A 322 -21.15 17.95 -16.14
C LYS A 322 -22.43 17.30 -15.63
N PHE A 323 -22.37 16.57 -14.53
CA PHE A 323 -23.48 15.82 -13.95
C PHE A 323 -23.70 16.15 -12.48
N GLU A 324 -24.88 15.83 -11.99
CA GLU A 324 -25.26 16.02 -10.59
C GLU A 324 -24.85 14.80 -9.77
N PHE A 325 -24.70 15.02 -8.47
CA PHE A 325 -24.50 13.97 -7.48
C PHE A 325 -25.73 13.84 -6.58
N LEU A 326 -25.90 12.67 -6.05
CA LEU A 326 -26.78 12.41 -4.93
C LEU A 326 -25.92 12.32 -3.67
N GLN A 327 -26.29 13.10 -2.66
CA GLN A 327 -25.90 12.90 -1.28
C GLN A 327 -26.98 12.04 -0.63
N LEU A 328 -26.65 10.83 -0.26
CA LEU A 328 -27.56 9.85 0.33
C LEU A 328 -27.22 9.66 1.79
N CYS A 329 -28.14 9.98 2.68
CA CYS A 329 -28.02 9.60 4.09
C CYS A 329 -28.57 8.19 4.26
N PHE A 330 -27.88 7.38 5.04
CA PHE A 330 -28.27 6.00 5.32
C PHE A 330 -28.11 5.65 6.79
N ASP A 331 -28.91 4.69 7.26
CA ASP A 331 -28.75 4.05 8.57
C ASP A 331 -29.10 2.57 8.43
N SER A 332 -28.09 1.73 8.50
CA SER A 332 -28.22 0.27 8.39
C SER A 332 -28.32 -0.42 9.76
N ARG A 333 -28.39 0.35 10.84
CA ARG A 333 -28.53 -0.18 12.22
C ARG A 333 -29.98 -0.47 12.58
N LEU A 334 -30.91 0.07 11.80
CA LEU A 334 -32.36 -0.14 11.91
C LEU A 334 -32.76 -1.39 11.12
#